data_42f3ac084ab422d58164527371645b00
#
_entry.id   42f3ac084ab422d58164527371645b00
#
_cell.length_a   1.000
_cell.length_b   1.000
_cell.length_c   1.000
_cell.angle_alpha   90.00
_cell.angle_beta   90.00
_cell.angle_gamma   90.00
#
_symmetry.space_group_name_H-M   'P 1'
#
loop_
_entity.id
_entity.type
_entity.pdbx_description
1 polymer ?
#
loop_
_entity_poly.entity_id
_entity_poly.type
_entity_poly.pdbx_seq_one_letter_code
_entity_poly.pdbx_strand_id
1 'polypeptide(L)'
;PKVKAEFAKWYQNKDDICTGYLAEGDFDFFNGNHMRVLDNLLADVIQPWKDRPEVEYVHLCPIRADVRESLVNQWDVPEDRYRKFIFGEEQKKKFLKVQNKIDKKDFAIIEALNSTKSIADMFDFDMLEKLSGLDGKQMKKDIVMCVDERKFMLPMIYINYRALGISMHMYLVRMFQNVPSYRKAEIVDEFSLMPEFVDILQFGDSFYDCMLTVYTEVNDVEAIRTMLEGYAEIEEVKVANSKRQFRRWVARLDDDDG
;
A
#
# COMPACT_ATOMS: atom_id res chain seq x y z
N PRO A 1 2.14 -24.59 -3.93
CA PRO A 1 1.39 -24.45 -2.64
C PRO A 1 2.28 -24.35 -1.42
N LYS A 2 3.34 -25.21 -1.30
CA LYS A 2 4.25 -25.23 -0.14
C LYS A 2 4.99 -23.90 0.03
N VAL A 3 5.57 -23.36 -1.03
CA VAL A 3 6.32 -22.09 -1.01
C VAL A 3 5.41 -20.92 -0.61
N LYS A 4 4.16 -20.87 -1.12
CA LYS A 4 3.19 -19.84 -0.71
C LYS A 4 2.85 -19.89 0.78
N ALA A 5 2.72 -21.08 1.37
CA ALA A 5 2.47 -21.24 2.81
C ALA A 5 3.69 -20.81 3.65
N GLU A 6 4.89 -21.17 3.22
CA GLU A 6 6.14 -20.75 3.86
C GLU A 6 6.33 -19.24 3.81
N PHE A 7 6.02 -18.61 2.65
CA PHE A 7 6.03 -17.16 2.49
C PHE A 7 5.08 -16.48 3.46
N ALA A 8 3.84 -16.97 3.55
CA ALA A 8 2.85 -16.41 4.48
C ALA A 8 3.33 -16.49 5.94
N LYS A 9 3.94 -17.60 6.33
CA LYS A 9 4.51 -17.78 7.67
C LYS A 9 5.72 -16.88 7.91
N TRP A 10 6.62 -16.77 6.94
CA TRP A 10 7.78 -15.90 7.00
C TRP A 10 7.35 -14.44 7.15
N TYR A 11 6.39 -14.00 6.32
CA TYR A 11 5.85 -12.66 6.38
C TYR A 11 5.29 -12.30 7.75
N GLN A 12 4.53 -13.21 8.37
CA GLN A 12 3.93 -12.99 9.69
C GLN A 12 4.95 -12.79 10.81
N ASN A 13 6.18 -13.27 10.62
CA ASN A 13 7.27 -13.18 11.58
C ASN A 13 8.26 -12.04 11.28
N LYS A 14 8.04 -11.25 10.21
CA LYS A 14 8.88 -10.10 9.84
C LYS A 14 8.16 -8.80 10.19
N ASP A 15 8.72 -8.09 11.14
CA ASP A 15 8.13 -6.84 11.65
C ASP A 15 8.28 -5.65 10.69
N ASP A 16 9.27 -5.70 9.78
CA ASP A 16 9.61 -4.60 8.87
C ASP A 16 8.77 -4.58 7.57
N ILE A 17 7.91 -5.58 7.37
CA ILE A 17 7.06 -5.68 6.18
C ILE A 17 5.68 -5.11 6.47
N CYS A 18 5.32 -4.02 5.80
CA CYS A 18 4.06 -3.29 6.05
C CYS A 18 2.87 -3.94 5.38
N THR A 19 3.04 -4.37 4.14
CA THR A 19 1.97 -4.94 3.32
C THR A 19 2.49 -6.13 2.55
N GLY A 20 1.70 -7.19 2.46
CA GLY A 20 2.02 -8.35 1.66
C GLY A 20 0.77 -8.95 1.04
N TYR A 21 0.93 -9.46 -0.15
CA TYR A 21 -0.13 -10.15 -0.87
C TYR A 21 0.38 -11.51 -1.34
N LEU A 22 -0.41 -12.55 -1.05
CA LEU A 22 -0.36 -13.78 -1.84
C LEU A 22 -1.26 -13.57 -3.05
N ALA A 23 -0.70 -13.80 -4.20
CA ALA A 23 -1.38 -13.57 -5.47
C ALA A 23 -1.47 -14.86 -6.31
N GLU A 24 -2.26 -14.80 -7.37
CA GLU A 24 -2.39 -15.83 -8.37
C GLU A 24 -2.52 -15.17 -9.75
N GLY A 25 -1.67 -15.55 -10.67
CA GLY A 25 -1.56 -14.97 -12.01
C GLY A 25 -0.12 -14.95 -12.47
N ASP A 26 0.31 -13.83 -13.06
CA ASP A 26 1.65 -13.67 -13.62
C ASP A 26 2.74 -13.49 -12.53
N PHE A 27 2.37 -13.28 -11.28
CA PHE A 27 3.26 -13.29 -10.14
C PHE A 27 2.56 -13.83 -8.88
N ASP A 28 3.35 -14.35 -7.93
CA ASP A 28 2.84 -15.06 -6.75
C ASP A 28 2.78 -14.21 -5.49
N PHE A 29 3.64 -13.18 -5.39
CA PHE A 29 3.81 -12.36 -4.19
C PHE A 29 4.02 -10.91 -4.54
N PHE A 30 3.51 -10.03 -3.70
CA PHE A 30 3.85 -8.61 -3.69
C PHE A 30 4.03 -8.16 -2.24
N ASN A 31 5.09 -7.39 -1.97
CA ASN A 31 5.38 -6.85 -0.64
C ASN A 31 5.72 -5.38 -0.70
N GLY A 32 5.10 -4.61 0.19
CA GLY A 32 5.54 -3.26 0.52
C GLY A 32 6.37 -3.26 1.80
N ASN A 33 7.55 -2.66 1.75
CA ASN A 33 8.46 -2.55 2.88
C ASN A 33 8.83 -1.09 3.10
N HIS A 34 8.92 -0.67 4.37
CA HIS A 34 9.48 0.60 4.76
C HIS A 34 10.79 0.33 5.48
N MET A 35 11.90 0.47 4.81
CA MET A 35 13.21 0.24 5.40
C MET A 35 14.09 1.46 5.22
N ARG A 36 14.82 1.83 6.27
CA ARG A 36 15.75 2.96 6.23
C ARG A 36 17.09 2.60 5.58
N VAL A 37 17.49 1.33 5.69
CA VAL A 37 18.78 0.84 5.20
C VAL A 37 18.56 -0.19 4.11
N LEU A 38 19.01 0.14 2.91
CA LEU A 38 18.86 -0.73 1.73
C LEU A 38 19.55 -2.08 1.92
N ASP A 39 20.71 -2.11 2.58
CA ASP A 39 21.46 -3.36 2.80
C ASP A 39 20.65 -4.35 3.65
N ASN A 40 19.92 -3.88 4.64
CA ASN A 40 19.03 -4.72 5.45
C ASN A 40 17.87 -5.26 4.61
N LEU A 41 17.30 -4.44 3.73
CA LEU A 41 16.25 -4.90 2.81
C LEU A 41 16.79 -6.01 1.90
N LEU A 42 17.97 -5.82 1.34
CA LEU A 42 18.60 -6.80 0.45
C LEU A 42 18.93 -8.10 1.19
N ALA A 43 19.56 -8.02 2.36
CA ALA A 43 20.00 -9.19 3.13
C ALA A 43 18.84 -9.95 3.79
N ASP A 44 17.89 -9.24 4.41
CA ASP A 44 16.89 -9.85 5.27
C ASP A 44 15.58 -10.17 4.56
N VAL A 45 15.29 -9.47 3.45
CA VAL A 45 14.03 -9.63 2.72
C VAL A 45 14.26 -10.22 1.33
N ILE A 46 15.13 -9.64 0.53
CA ILE A 46 15.29 -10.02 -0.89
C ILE A 46 16.07 -11.33 -1.04
N GLN A 47 17.29 -11.39 -0.44
CA GLN A 47 18.20 -12.51 -0.63
C GLN A 47 17.62 -13.86 -0.18
N PRO A 48 16.93 -13.97 0.97
CA PRO A 48 16.34 -15.25 1.40
C PRO A 48 15.36 -15.87 0.41
N TRP A 49 14.73 -15.04 -0.44
CA TRP A 49 13.83 -15.53 -1.49
C TRP A 49 14.56 -15.76 -2.81
N LYS A 50 15.54 -14.91 -3.15
CA LYS A 50 16.31 -14.99 -4.38
C LYS A 50 17.15 -16.27 -4.47
N ASP A 51 17.61 -16.77 -3.33
CA ASP A 51 18.44 -17.97 -3.23
C ASP A 51 17.64 -19.29 -3.31
N ARG A 52 16.34 -19.21 -3.37
CA ARG A 52 15.48 -20.39 -3.43
C ARG A 52 15.32 -20.88 -4.87
N PRO A 53 15.53 -22.18 -5.13
CA PRO A 53 15.42 -22.73 -6.48
C PRO A 53 13.99 -22.69 -7.05
N GLU A 54 12.97 -22.56 -6.18
CA GLU A 54 11.58 -22.47 -6.59
C GLU A 54 11.14 -21.04 -6.93
N VAL A 55 11.99 -20.04 -6.71
CA VAL A 55 11.73 -18.64 -7.01
C VAL A 55 12.46 -18.27 -8.30
N GLU A 56 11.69 -17.95 -9.33
CA GLU A 56 12.21 -17.64 -10.65
C GLU A 56 12.86 -16.24 -10.67
N TYR A 57 12.18 -15.25 -10.07
CA TYR A 57 12.69 -13.88 -9.98
C TYR A 57 12.15 -13.16 -8.75
N VAL A 58 12.90 -12.16 -8.30
CA VAL A 58 12.50 -11.17 -7.31
C VAL A 58 12.87 -9.80 -7.84
N HIS A 59 11.89 -8.92 -8.02
CA HIS A 59 12.10 -7.54 -8.43
C HIS A 59 11.96 -6.61 -7.24
N LEU A 60 12.92 -5.70 -7.08
CA LEU A 60 12.84 -4.57 -6.17
C LEU A 60 12.33 -3.36 -6.96
N CYS A 61 11.22 -2.78 -6.49
CA CYS A 61 10.57 -1.63 -7.11
C CYS A 61 10.48 -0.48 -6.10
N PRO A 62 11.51 0.39 -6.03
CA PRO A 62 11.47 1.56 -5.14
C PRO A 62 10.29 2.46 -5.50
N ILE A 63 9.43 2.76 -4.53
CA ILE A 63 8.31 3.66 -4.74
C ILE A 63 8.84 5.09 -4.83
N ARG A 64 8.62 5.73 -5.97
CA ARG A 64 8.92 7.14 -6.20
C ARG A 64 7.79 8.04 -5.76
N ALA A 65 6.57 7.65 -6.07
CA ALA A 65 5.37 8.39 -5.74
C ALA A 65 4.20 7.43 -5.54
N ASP A 66 3.40 7.75 -4.53
CA ASP A 66 2.05 7.26 -4.38
C ASP A 66 1.15 8.28 -5.09
N VAL A 67 0.75 7.93 -6.32
CA VAL A 67 0.06 8.87 -7.21
C VAL A 67 -1.42 8.94 -6.87
N ARG A 68 -1.96 7.81 -6.44
CA ARG A 68 -3.36 7.67 -6.06
C ARG A 68 -3.51 6.57 -5.03
N GLU A 69 -4.11 6.89 -3.91
CA GLU A 69 -4.60 5.93 -2.92
C GLU A 69 -6.10 6.18 -2.71
N SER A 70 -6.92 5.28 -3.22
CA SER A 70 -8.37 5.28 -2.98
C SER A 70 -8.81 3.88 -2.67
N LEU A 71 -9.62 3.71 -1.64
CA LEU A 71 -10.14 2.40 -1.25
C LEU A 71 -11.46 2.05 -1.94
N VAL A 72 -11.98 2.92 -2.78
CA VAL A 72 -13.28 2.75 -3.44
C VAL A 72 -13.17 3.19 -4.89
N ASN A 73 -13.68 2.36 -5.79
CA ASN A 73 -13.92 2.77 -7.17
C ASN A 73 -14.90 3.95 -7.18
N GLN A 74 -14.52 5.03 -7.84
CA GLN A 74 -15.31 6.27 -7.82
C GLN A 74 -15.91 6.56 -9.19
N TRP A 75 -16.52 5.56 -9.80
CA TRP A 75 -17.06 5.63 -11.17
C TRP A 75 -18.02 6.78 -11.42
N ASP A 76 -18.71 7.25 -10.37
CA ASP A 76 -19.70 8.33 -10.47
C ASP A 76 -19.24 9.68 -9.88
N VAL A 77 -17.96 9.83 -9.54
CA VAL A 77 -17.45 11.09 -8.99
C VAL A 77 -16.89 11.96 -10.11
N PRO A 78 -17.39 13.20 -10.28
CA PRO A 78 -16.86 14.13 -11.27
C PRO A 78 -15.35 14.35 -11.11
N GLU A 79 -14.63 14.39 -12.21
CA GLU A 79 -13.15 14.47 -12.27
C GLU A 79 -12.58 15.62 -11.42
N ASP A 80 -13.25 16.78 -11.40
CA ASP A 80 -12.82 17.93 -10.60
C ASP A 80 -12.91 17.72 -9.09
N ARG A 81 -13.90 16.94 -8.63
CA ARG A 81 -14.03 16.54 -7.22
C ARG A 81 -13.01 15.50 -6.84
N TYR A 82 -12.74 14.57 -7.75
CA TYR A 82 -11.79 13.50 -7.55
C TYR A 82 -10.37 14.02 -7.29
N ARG A 83 -9.86 14.92 -8.15
CA ARG A 83 -8.55 15.56 -7.97
C ARG A 83 -8.43 16.35 -6.65
N LYS A 84 -9.51 17.00 -6.20
CA LYS A 84 -9.53 17.74 -4.94
C LYS A 84 -9.55 16.83 -3.71
N PHE A 85 -10.15 15.64 -3.83
CA PHE A 85 -10.32 14.74 -2.69
C PHE A 85 -9.02 13.98 -2.36
N ILE A 86 -8.24 13.56 -3.36
CA ILE A 86 -7.15 12.62 -3.14
C ILE A 86 -5.84 13.31 -2.73
N PHE A 87 -5.43 14.38 -3.38
CA PHE A 87 -4.13 15.02 -3.09
C PHE A 87 -4.11 16.52 -3.42
N GLY A 88 -5.15 17.25 -3.05
CA GLY A 88 -5.10 18.71 -3.20
C GLY A 88 -3.82 19.26 -2.55
N GLU A 89 -3.16 20.18 -3.23
CA GLU A 89 -1.92 20.81 -2.76
C GLU A 89 -2.02 21.34 -1.32
N GLU A 90 -3.23 21.75 -0.89
CA GLU A 90 -3.49 22.13 0.50
C GLU A 90 -3.39 20.96 1.48
N GLN A 91 -3.86 19.77 1.10
CA GLN A 91 -3.77 18.58 1.96
C GLN A 91 -2.33 18.08 2.04
N LYS A 92 -1.59 18.07 0.93
CA LYS A 92 -0.15 17.75 0.95
C LYS A 92 0.62 18.70 1.86
N LYS A 93 0.35 20.01 1.77
CA LYS A 93 0.99 21.02 2.64
C LYS A 93 0.61 20.86 4.12
N LYS A 94 -0.64 20.50 4.42
CA LYS A 94 -1.10 20.22 5.78
C LYS A 94 -0.45 18.95 6.31
N PHE A 95 -0.40 17.89 5.53
CA PHE A 95 0.22 16.63 5.88
C PHE A 95 1.71 16.77 6.19
N LEU A 96 2.47 17.45 5.32
CA LEU A 96 3.89 17.73 5.53
C LEU A 96 4.16 18.57 6.79
N LYS A 97 3.26 19.51 7.13
CA LYS A 97 3.39 20.30 8.37
C LYS A 97 3.16 19.47 9.63
N VAL A 98 2.40 18.39 9.53
CA VAL A 98 2.04 17.53 10.65
C VAL A 98 3.09 16.46 10.90
N GLN A 99 3.73 15.92 9.88
CA GLN A 99 4.75 14.87 10.00
C GLN A 99 5.87 15.24 10.98
N ASN A 100 6.29 16.50 11.00
CA ASN A 100 7.34 17.00 11.90
C ASN A 100 6.89 17.16 13.37
N LYS A 101 5.67 16.75 13.71
CA LYS A 101 5.09 16.92 15.06
C LYS A 101 4.63 15.60 15.68
N ILE A 102 4.92 14.48 15.04
CA ILE A 102 4.60 13.16 15.57
C ILE A 102 5.62 12.83 16.65
N ASP A 103 5.14 12.51 17.84
CA ASP A 103 5.97 12.20 19.00
C ASP A 103 5.86 10.72 19.43
N LYS A 104 6.63 10.33 20.48
CA LYS A 104 6.63 8.97 21.01
C LYS A 104 5.24 8.50 21.48
N LYS A 105 4.41 9.42 21.95
CA LYS A 105 3.04 9.12 22.39
C LYS A 105 2.15 8.78 21.20
N ASP A 106 2.27 9.54 20.12
CA ASP A 106 1.52 9.26 18.88
C ASP A 106 1.86 7.87 18.33
N PHE A 107 3.15 7.50 18.35
CA PHE A 107 3.58 6.16 17.94
C PHE A 107 3.00 5.07 18.85
N ALA A 108 3.00 5.25 20.17
CA ALA A 108 2.40 4.29 21.08
C ALA A 108 0.90 4.08 20.81
N ILE A 109 0.17 5.13 20.44
CA ILE A 109 -1.23 5.05 20.01
C ILE A 109 -1.37 4.25 18.72
N ILE A 110 -0.53 4.53 17.71
CA ILE A 110 -0.53 3.83 16.43
C ILE A 110 -0.24 2.35 16.64
N GLU A 111 0.78 2.00 17.43
CA GLU A 111 1.12 0.60 17.74
C GLU A 111 0.00 -0.13 18.47
N ALA A 112 -0.61 0.51 19.45
CA ALA A 112 -1.75 -0.08 20.16
C ALA A 112 -2.92 -0.38 19.23
N LEU A 113 -3.28 0.57 18.37
CA LEU A 113 -4.34 0.39 17.37
C LEU A 113 -4.00 -0.71 16.35
N ASN A 114 -2.75 -0.80 15.90
CA ASN A 114 -2.30 -1.82 14.97
C ASN A 114 -2.25 -3.22 15.59
N SER A 115 -2.13 -3.30 16.91
CA SER A 115 -2.12 -4.57 17.64
C SER A 115 -3.53 -5.14 17.88
N THR A 116 -4.56 -4.38 17.54
CA THR A 116 -5.96 -4.83 17.63
C THR A 116 -6.28 -5.89 16.57
N LYS A 117 -7.16 -6.82 16.91
CA LYS A 117 -7.54 -7.95 16.04
C LYS A 117 -8.88 -7.75 15.35
N SER A 118 -9.70 -6.86 15.88
CA SER A 118 -11.03 -6.56 15.38
C SER A 118 -11.32 -5.06 15.46
N ILE A 119 -12.36 -4.62 14.73
CA ILE A 119 -12.83 -3.24 14.81
C ILE A 119 -13.34 -2.93 16.22
N ALA A 120 -13.96 -3.89 16.91
CA ALA A 120 -14.45 -3.70 18.27
C ALA A 120 -13.30 -3.40 19.24
N ASP A 121 -12.16 -4.08 19.08
CA ASP A 121 -10.96 -3.88 19.91
C ASP A 121 -10.41 -2.44 19.79
N MET A 122 -10.57 -1.79 18.64
CA MET A 122 -10.13 -0.39 18.42
C MET A 122 -10.91 0.62 19.27
N PHE A 123 -12.05 0.23 19.84
CA PHE A 123 -12.86 1.02 20.75
C PHE A 123 -12.82 0.53 22.20
N ASP A 124 -12.06 -0.53 22.47
CA ASP A 124 -11.77 -1.01 23.82
C ASP A 124 -10.58 -0.23 24.40
N PHE A 125 -10.89 0.91 25.04
CA PHE A 125 -9.86 1.80 25.58
C PHE A 125 -9.11 1.19 26.78
N ASP A 126 -9.69 0.24 27.51
CA ASP A 126 -9.00 -0.47 28.58
C ASP A 126 -7.95 -1.45 28.01
N MET A 127 -8.24 -2.04 26.87
CA MET A 127 -7.28 -2.86 26.12
C MET A 127 -6.17 -1.99 25.51
N LEU A 128 -6.54 -0.88 24.89
CA LEU A 128 -5.58 0.05 24.27
C LEU A 128 -4.65 0.67 25.30
N GLU A 129 -5.15 0.98 26.53
CA GLU A 129 -4.33 1.44 27.66
C GLU A 129 -3.24 0.41 28.00
N LYS A 130 -3.62 -0.86 28.09
CA LYS A 130 -2.66 -1.95 28.40
C LYS A 130 -1.62 -2.13 27.31
N LEU A 131 -2.00 -1.96 26.03
CA LEU A 131 -1.10 -2.10 24.89
C LEU A 131 -0.13 -0.92 24.75
N SER A 132 -0.59 0.28 25.02
CA SER A 132 0.20 1.51 24.83
C SER A 132 0.92 1.99 26.09
N GLY A 133 0.47 1.57 27.26
CA GLY A 133 0.90 2.14 28.54
C GLY A 133 0.41 3.56 28.81
N LEU A 134 -0.53 4.07 28.00
CA LEU A 134 -1.12 5.42 28.14
C LEU A 134 -2.50 5.32 28.83
N ASP A 135 -2.90 6.40 29.52
CA ASP A 135 -4.24 6.47 30.12
C ASP A 135 -5.36 6.35 29.07
N GLY A 136 -6.27 5.39 29.21
CA GLY A 136 -7.28 5.06 28.20
C GLY A 136 -8.27 6.20 27.93
N LYS A 137 -8.62 7.01 28.95
CA LYS A 137 -9.50 8.17 28.78
C LYS A 137 -8.80 9.29 28.01
N GLN A 138 -7.51 9.50 28.29
CA GLN A 138 -6.71 10.45 27.56
C GLN A 138 -6.46 9.99 26.13
N MET A 139 -6.20 8.68 25.93
CA MET A 139 -6.02 8.11 24.61
C MET A 139 -7.19 8.36 23.67
N LYS A 140 -8.44 8.25 24.14
CA LYS A 140 -9.62 8.60 23.35
C LYS A 140 -9.55 10.03 22.82
N LYS A 141 -9.16 11.00 23.66
CA LYS A 141 -9.00 12.40 23.25
C LYS A 141 -7.85 12.55 22.26
N ASP A 142 -6.75 11.88 22.51
CA ASP A 142 -5.56 11.94 21.65
C ASP A 142 -5.83 11.36 20.28
N ILE A 143 -6.56 10.23 20.17
CA ILE A 143 -6.98 9.66 18.87
C ILE A 143 -7.86 10.66 18.10
N VAL A 144 -8.85 11.27 18.77
CA VAL A 144 -9.70 12.30 18.14
C VAL A 144 -8.86 13.47 17.65
N MET A 145 -7.90 13.95 18.45
CA MET A 145 -6.97 15.02 18.05
C MET A 145 -6.14 14.61 16.84
N CYS A 146 -5.62 13.38 16.81
CA CYS A 146 -4.83 12.86 15.70
C CYS A 146 -5.62 12.82 14.39
N VAL A 147 -6.92 12.51 14.46
CA VAL A 147 -7.81 12.45 13.30
C VAL A 147 -8.32 13.84 12.90
N ASP A 148 -8.89 14.59 13.83
CA ASP A 148 -9.66 15.81 13.52
C ASP A 148 -8.78 17.07 13.43
N GLU A 149 -7.83 17.23 14.35
CA GLU A 149 -7.04 18.44 14.43
C GLU A 149 -5.69 18.30 13.75
N ARG A 150 -4.95 17.23 14.09
CA ARG A 150 -3.58 17.02 13.58
C ARG A 150 -3.54 16.38 12.20
N LYS A 151 -4.61 15.69 11.77
CA LYS A 151 -4.79 15.12 10.42
C LYS A 151 -3.72 14.13 9.96
N PHE A 152 -2.99 13.46 10.87
CA PHE A 152 -2.02 12.43 10.49
C PHE A 152 -2.58 11.00 10.57
N MET A 153 -3.75 10.81 11.18
CA MET A 153 -4.51 9.57 11.14
C MET A 153 -5.78 9.78 10.34
N LEU A 154 -6.02 8.90 9.38
CA LEU A 154 -7.27 8.88 8.60
C LEU A 154 -8.04 7.62 8.95
N PRO A 155 -9.26 7.73 9.51
CA PRO A 155 -10.11 6.57 9.70
C PRO A 155 -10.52 6.02 8.33
N MET A 156 -10.31 4.73 8.12
CA MET A 156 -10.65 4.05 6.87
C MET A 156 -11.57 2.87 7.14
N ILE A 157 -12.52 2.65 6.25
CA ILE A 157 -13.39 1.49 6.27
C ILE A 157 -12.85 0.49 5.25
N TYR A 158 -12.51 -0.72 5.71
CA TYR A 158 -12.18 -1.82 4.83
C TYR A 158 -13.44 -2.60 4.48
N ILE A 159 -13.78 -2.60 3.20
CA ILE A 159 -14.91 -3.37 2.69
C ILE A 159 -14.41 -4.77 2.33
N ASN A 160 -15.14 -5.80 2.76
CA ASN A 160 -14.89 -7.15 2.31
C ASN A 160 -15.41 -7.34 0.88
N TYR A 161 -14.66 -6.87 -0.09
CA TYR A 161 -15.02 -6.92 -1.52
C TYR A 161 -15.32 -8.35 -1.99
N ARG A 162 -14.65 -9.35 -1.44
CA ARG A 162 -14.91 -10.76 -1.79
C ARG A 162 -16.32 -11.21 -1.44
N ALA A 163 -16.89 -10.70 -0.35
CA ALA A 163 -18.27 -10.98 0.00
C ALA A 163 -19.27 -10.38 -1.00
N LEU A 164 -18.83 -9.41 -1.79
CA LEU A 164 -19.59 -8.78 -2.88
C LEU A 164 -19.29 -9.39 -4.25
N GLY A 165 -18.48 -10.47 -4.31
CA GLY A 165 -18.07 -11.09 -5.59
C GLY A 165 -16.96 -10.32 -6.32
N ILE A 166 -16.39 -9.28 -5.69
CA ILE A 166 -15.35 -8.43 -6.25
C ILE A 166 -13.98 -8.90 -5.77
N SER A 167 -13.01 -8.92 -6.67
CA SER A 167 -11.62 -9.28 -6.37
C SER A 167 -10.68 -8.11 -6.62
N MET A 168 -9.58 -8.07 -5.86
CA MET A 168 -8.50 -7.12 -6.06
C MET A 168 -7.50 -7.67 -7.05
N HIS A 169 -7.25 -6.93 -8.11
CA HIS A 169 -6.26 -7.25 -9.14
C HIS A 169 -5.16 -6.19 -9.15
N MET A 170 -3.93 -6.63 -9.29
CA MET A 170 -2.73 -5.79 -9.37
C MET A 170 -2.13 -5.95 -10.77
N TYR A 171 -1.88 -4.83 -11.43
CA TYR A 171 -1.26 -4.75 -12.74
C TYR A 171 0.12 -4.10 -12.59
N LEU A 172 1.17 -4.85 -12.86
CA LEU A 172 2.53 -4.32 -12.97
C LEU A 172 2.78 -3.93 -14.41
N VAL A 173 3.09 -2.67 -14.64
CA VAL A 173 3.27 -2.10 -15.98
C VAL A 173 4.73 -1.78 -16.19
N ARG A 174 5.28 -2.28 -17.30
CA ARG A 174 6.60 -1.93 -17.80
C ARG A 174 6.46 -1.21 -19.14
N MET A 175 7.08 -0.05 -19.24
CA MET A 175 7.16 0.73 -20.46
C MET A 175 8.50 0.49 -21.16
N PHE A 176 8.54 0.69 -22.48
CA PHE A 176 9.77 0.56 -23.23
C PHE A 176 10.87 1.48 -22.66
N GLN A 177 12.12 1.01 -22.67
CA GLN A 177 13.26 1.77 -22.12
C GLN A 177 13.52 3.10 -22.85
N ASN A 178 13.18 3.18 -24.14
CA ASN A 178 13.34 4.38 -24.94
C ASN A 178 12.25 5.44 -24.71
N VAL A 179 11.22 5.15 -23.92
CA VAL A 179 10.20 6.14 -23.55
C VAL A 179 10.81 7.13 -22.55
N PRO A 180 10.78 8.43 -22.85
CA PRO A 180 11.33 9.45 -21.96
C PRO A 180 10.62 9.48 -20.60
N SER A 181 11.36 9.78 -19.53
CA SER A 181 10.81 9.77 -18.16
C SER A 181 9.63 10.72 -17.97
N TYR A 182 9.60 11.85 -18.66
CA TYR A 182 8.48 12.78 -18.62
C TYR A 182 7.22 12.14 -19.23
N ARG A 183 7.37 11.39 -20.35
CA ARG A 183 6.23 10.72 -21.00
C ARG A 183 5.71 9.56 -20.13
N LYS A 184 6.59 8.81 -19.48
CA LYS A 184 6.20 7.79 -18.49
C LYS A 184 5.38 8.41 -17.36
N ALA A 185 5.77 9.57 -16.85
CA ALA A 185 5.03 10.31 -15.83
C ALA A 185 3.66 10.77 -16.33
N GLU A 186 3.57 11.31 -17.55
CA GLU A 186 2.29 11.70 -18.18
C GLU A 186 1.32 10.51 -18.27
N ILE A 187 1.80 9.32 -18.69
CA ILE A 187 0.97 8.11 -18.79
C ILE A 187 0.44 7.69 -17.40
N VAL A 188 1.28 7.75 -16.37
CA VAL A 188 0.85 7.47 -14.99
C VAL A 188 -0.17 8.50 -14.51
N ASP A 189 -0.01 9.76 -14.88
CA ASP A 189 -0.99 10.81 -14.61
C ASP A 189 -2.32 10.55 -15.36
N GLU A 190 -2.27 10.09 -16.61
CA GLU A 190 -3.46 9.66 -17.37
C GLU A 190 -4.19 8.52 -16.62
N PHE A 191 -3.46 7.51 -16.14
CA PHE A 191 -4.05 6.42 -15.35
C PHE A 191 -4.69 6.93 -14.06
N SER A 192 -4.13 7.97 -13.43
CA SER A 192 -4.69 8.55 -12.21
C SER A 192 -6.05 9.19 -12.40
N LEU A 193 -6.44 9.46 -13.64
CA LEU A 193 -7.74 10.02 -14.00
C LEU A 193 -8.79 8.94 -14.30
N MET A 194 -8.36 7.69 -14.47
CA MET A 194 -9.24 6.58 -14.79
C MET A 194 -9.94 6.08 -13.51
N PRO A 195 -11.27 5.96 -13.53
CA PRO A 195 -12.03 5.57 -12.33
C PRO A 195 -11.79 4.12 -11.91
N GLU A 196 -11.31 3.28 -12.82
CA GLU A 196 -11.04 1.86 -12.57
C GLU A 196 -9.93 1.64 -11.55
N PHE A 197 -8.93 2.54 -11.52
CA PHE A 197 -7.77 2.39 -10.66
C PHE A 197 -7.99 3.03 -9.30
N VAL A 198 -7.84 2.26 -8.24
CA VAL A 198 -8.02 2.71 -6.85
C VAL A 198 -6.72 3.05 -6.15
N ASP A 199 -5.62 2.46 -6.62
CA ASP A 199 -4.30 2.68 -6.06
C ASP A 199 -3.27 2.64 -7.20
N ILE A 200 -2.37 3.60 -7.22
CA ILE A 200 -1.34 3.75 -8.27
C ILE A 200 -0.02 4.09 -7.60
N LEU A 201 0.89 3.12 -7.62
CA LEU A 201 2.26 3.30 -7.19
C LEU A 201 3.16 3.53 -8.40
N GLN A 202 3.80 4.68 -8.49
CA GLN A 202 4.85 4.94 -9.46
C GLN A 202 6.18 4.49 -8.87
N PHE A 203 6.91 3.69 -9.62
CA PHE A 203 8.23 3.21 -9.21
C PHE A 203 9.34 4.15 -9.71
N GLY A 204 10.46 4.10 -8.99
CA GLY A 204 11.70 4.74 -9.41
C GLY A 204 12.45 3.91 -10.46
N ASP A 205 13.78 3.97 -10.43
CA ASP A 205 14.62 3.16 -11.31
C ASP A 205 14.47 1.67 -10.98
N SER A 206 13.57 1.00 -11.68
CA SER A 206 13.20 -0.39 -11.45
C SER A 206 12.77 -1.11 -12.72
N PHE A 207 12.54 -2.43 -12.62
CA PHE A 207 12.12 -3.26 -13.75
C PHE A 207 10.71 -2.92 -14.25
N TYR A 208 9.80 -2.54 -13.34
CA TYR A 208 8.47 -2.03 -13.66
C TYR A 208 8.38 -0.54 -13.40
N ASP A 209 7.55 0.17 -14.15
CA ASP A 209 7.36 1.62 -14.04
C ASP A 209 6.26 2.00 -13.04
N CYS A 210 5.20 1.20 -12.96
CA CYS A 210 4.14 1.41 -11.98
C CYS A 210 3.38 0.12 -11.64
N MET A 211 2.63 0.20 -10.54
CA MET A 211 1.60 -0.77 -10.17
C MET A 211 0.26 -0.06 -10.11
N LEU A 212 -0.76 -0.68 -10.70
CA LEU A 212 -2.14 -0.24 -10.68
C LEU A 212 -2.98 -1.28 -9.95
N THR A 213 -3.83 -0.84 -9.04
CA THR A 213 -4.74 -1.72 -8.30
C THR A 213 -6.18 -1.45 -8.71
N VAL A 214 -6.91 -2.52 -8.98
CA VAL A 214 -8.31 -2.51 -9.39
C VAL A 214 -9.13 -3.43 -8.52
N TYR A 215 -10.32 -3.01 -8.15
CA TYR A 215 -11.35 -3.88 -7.55
C TYR A 215 -12.44 -4.10 -8.57
N THR A 216 -12.52 -5.31 -9.13
CA THR A 216 -13.45 -5.62 -10.21
C THR A 216 -13.90 -7.08 -10.19
N GLU A 217 -14.90 -7.39 -10.99
CA GLU A 217 -15.27 -8.78 -11.31
C GLU A 217 -14.20 -9.43 -12.20
N VAL A 218 -14.12 -10.76 -12.17
CA VAL A 218 -13.11 -11.51 -12.93
C VAL A 218 -13.19 -11.24 -14.44
N ASN A 219 -14.39 -10.98 -14.93
CA ASN A 219 -14.62 -10.79 -16.37
C ASN A 219 -14.01 -9.51 -16.95
N ASP A 220 -13.75 -8.51 -16.11
CA ASP A 220 -13.23 -7.20 -16.55
C ASP A 220 -11.71 -7.16 -16.59
N VAL A 221 -11.03 -8.16 -16.04
CA VAL A 221 -9.55 -8.19 -15.90
C VAL A 221 -8.86 -8.11 -17.26
N GLU A 222 -9.30 -8.91 -18.21
CA GLU A 222 -8.71 -8.93 -19.57
C GLU A 222 -9.04 -7.68 -20.37
N ALA A 223 -10.19 -7.04 -20.14
CA ALA A 223 -10.52 -5.77 -20.76
C ALA A 223 -9.57 -4.65 -20.31
N ILE A 224 -9.28 -4.57 -19.01
CA ILE A 224 -8.32 -3.61 -18.46
C ILE A 224 -6.91 -3.90 -18.96
N ARG A 225 -6.49 -5.18 -18.99
CA ARG A 225 -5.19 -5.58 -19.54
C ARG A 225 -5.06 -5.13 -20.99
N THR A 226 -6.05 -5.45 -21.84
CA THR A 226 -6.08 -5.06 -23.27
C THR A 226 -6.03 -3.54 -23.44
N MET A 227 -6.73 -2.80 -22.59
CA MET A 227 -6.68 -1.32 -22.59
C MET A 227 -5.27 -0.82 -22.31
N LEU A 228 -4.60 -1.36 -21.28
CA LEU A 228 -3.22 -0.98 -20.95
C LEU A 228 -2.24 -1.35 -22.06
N GLU A 229 -2.34 -2.56 -22.61
CA GLU A 229 -1.50 -3.04 -23.72
C GLU A 229 -1.75 -2.27 -25.03
N GLY A 230 -2.85 -1.50 -25.11
CA GLY A 230 -3.15 -0.59 -26.22
C GLY A 230 -2.28 0.67 -26.27
N TYR A 231 -1.55 1.02 -25.19
CA TYR A 231 -0.62 2.11 -25.20
C TYR A 231 0.68 1.73 -25.92
N ALA A 232 1.07 2.51 -26.92
CA ALA A 232 2.27 2.24 -27.73
C ALA A 232 3.57 2.24 -26.91
N GLU A 233 3.57 2.89 -25.76
CA GLU A 233 4.70 3.00 -24.86
C GLU A 233 4.83 1.81 -23.89
N ILE A 234 3.79 0.97 -23.75
CA ILE A 234 3.79 -0.17 -22.83
C ILE A 234 4.39 -1.40 -23.52
N GLU A 235 5.40 -1.98 -22.88
CA GLU A 235 6.10 -3.18 -23.31
C GLU A 235 5.48 -4.44 -22.74
N GLU A 236 5.06 -4.41 -21.47
CA GLU A 236 4.53 -5.57 -20.75
C GLU A 236 3.56 -5.17 -19.66
N VAL A 237 2.50 -5.95 -19.50
CA VAL A 237 1.56 -5.90 -18.38
C VAL A 237 1.50 -7.27 -17.71
N LYS A 238 1.86 -7.33 -16.43
CA LYS A 238 1.69 -8.51 -15.57
C LYS A 238 0.50 -8.32 -14.67
N VAL A 239 -0.36 -9.33 -14.57
CA VAL A 239 -1.59 -9.27 -13.79
C VAL A 239 -1.64 -10.39 -12.77
N ALA A 240 -2.00 -10.07 -11.53
CA ALA A 240 -2.30 -11.08 -10.53
C ALA A 240 -3.48 -10.68 -9.63
N ASN A 241 -4.26 -11.67 -9.25
CA ASN A 241 -5.37 -11.55 -8.33
C ASN A 241 -4.85 -11.76 -6.89
N SER A 242 -5.15 -10.84 -5.99
CA SER A 242 -4.86 -10.98 -4.57
C SER A 242 -5.74 -12.07 -3.95
N LYS A 243 -5.13 -13.14 -3.45
CA LYS A 243 -5.83 -14.23 -2.73
C LYS A 243 -5.84 -14.00 -1.23
N ARG A 244 -4.81 -13.39 -0.70
CA ARG A 244 -4.70 -13.04 0.71
C ARG A 244 -3.85 -11.80 0.87
N GLN A 245 -4.36 -10.84 1.61
CA GLN A 245 -3.65 -9.64 2.01
C GLN A 245 -3.17 -9.80 3.45
N PHE A 246 -1.92 -9.43 3.68
CA PHE A 246 -1.35 -9.21 5.00
C PHE A 246 -1.10 -7.71 5.13
N ARG A 247 -1.57 -7.10 6.19
CA ARG A 247 -1.34 -5.69 6.45
C ARG A 247 -0.82 -5.52 7.85
N ARG A 248 0.25 -4.77 7.95
CA ARG A 248 0.82 -4.36 9.22
C ARG A 248 1.35 -2.95 9.04
N TRP A 249 0.92 -2.05 9.87
CA TRP A 249 1.55 -0.74 9.94
C TRP A 249 2.77 -0.86 10.85
N VAL A 250 3.94 -0.61 10.31
CA VAL A 250 5.16 -0.59 11.10
C VAL A 250 5.69 0.83 11.09
N ALA A 251 5.37 1.57 12.14
CA ALA A 251 6.08 2.79 12.45
C ALA A 251 6.96 2.46 13.67
N ARG A 252 8.27 2.34 13.49
CA ARG A 252 9.23 2.23 14.58
C ARG A 252 9.98 3.55 14.72
N LEU A 253 10.05 4.06 15.95
CA LEU A 253 11.10 4.98 16.32
C LEU A 253 12.31 4.12 16.64
N ASP A 254 13.44 4.37 15.98
CA ASP A 254 14.69 3.77 16.42
C ASP A 254 15.02 4.32 17.81
N ASP A 255 15.48 3.44 18.71
CA ASP A 255 15.87 3.79 20.08
C ASP A 255 17.09 4.73 20.15
N ASP A 256 17.69 5.06 18.99
CA ASP A 256 18.93 5.86 18.88
C ASP A 256 18.70 7.38 18.75
N ASP A 257 17.45 7.86 18.69
CA ASP A 257 17.11 9.29 18.72
C ASP A 257 16.78 9.77 20.14
N GLY A 258 17.61 9.37 21.10
CA GLY A 258 17.53 9.79 22.51
C GLY A 258 18.20 11.12 22.79
#